data_f1eb26c86450c005a2be73232ad80ae2
#
_entry.id   f1eb26c86450c005a2be73232ad80ae2
#
_cell.length_a   1.000
_cell.length_b   1.000
_cell.length_c   1.000
_cell.angle_alpha   90.00
_cell.angle_beta   90.00
_cell.angle_gamma   90.00
#
_symmetry.space_group_name_H-M   'P 1'
#
loop_
_entity.id
_entity.type
_entity.pdbx_description
1 polymer ?
#
loop_
_entity_poly.entity_id
_entity_poly.type
_entity_poly.pdbx_seq_one_letter_code
_entity_poly.pdbx_strand_id
1 'polypeptide(L)'
;MKKRSILLNGMVLVSAVVAVLFIAASPHEEVHIEKEEWSFNGFFGKFDQAQLKRGFQVYKDVCSACHSMKLVSYRNLTQIGFSEDEVKEIAASVQVTDGPNEAGEMFERAGKPSDAFKSPFPNDQAARAANNGALPPDMSLLARSRAGKGFTGYEGADYIHAILTGYKDAPADFKLGDGMNYNEFFRGKQIAMPQPLSDGAVTFADGAPNTLEDESRDVAAFLTWAGEPNLEARHLTGLKAVLFLVVFTLLFYAAKRKVWSRIH
;
A
#
# COMPACT_ATOMS: atom_id res chain seq x y z
N MET A 1 -26.12 38.69 42.74
CA MET A 1 -25.99 38.61 41.27
C MET A 1 -24.77 37.81 40.80
N LYS A 2 -23.58 37.83 41.43
CA LYS A 2 -22.37 37.08 41.00
C LYS A 2 -22.52 35.54 41.00
N LYS A 3 -23.23 34.91 41.92
CA LYS A 3 -23.40 33.44 41.99
C LYS A 3 -24.23 32.84 40.84
N ARG A 4 -25.22 33.58 40.32
CA ARG A 4 -26.03 33.13 39.16
C ARG A 4 -25.25 33.14 37.85
N SER A 5 -24.33 34.08 37.65
CA SER A 5 -23.47 34.19 36.47
C SER A 5 -22.46 33.04 36.39
N ILE A 6 -21.91 32.61 37.54
CA ILE A 6 -20.94 31.50 37.59
C ILE A 6 -21.61 30.16 37.25
N LEU A 7 -22.82 29.91 37.71
CA LEU A 7 -23.59 28.71 37.39
C LEU A 7 -24.00 28.64 35.90
N LEU A 8 -24.38 29.78 35.31
CA LEU A 8 -24.74 29.86 33.89
C LEU A 8 -23.53 29.59 33.00
N ASN A 9 -22.36 30.18 33.32
CA ASN A 9 -21.13 29.97 32.57
C ASN A 9 -20.60 28.52 32.70
N GLY A 10 -20.77 27.92 33.89
CA GLY A 10 -20.41 26.50 34.08
C GLY A 10 -21.29 25.55 33.27
N MET A 11 -22.61 25.80 33.22
CA MET A 11 -23.53 25.00 32.40
C MET A 11 -23.25 25.12 30.89
N VAL A 12 -22.91 26.31 30.38
CA VAL A 12 -22.58 26.52 28.97
C VAL A 12 -21.27 25.79 28.60
N LEU A 13 -20.26 25.82 29.50
CA LEU A 13 -19.01 25.09 29.28
C LEU A 13 -19.20 23.57 29.27
N VAL A 14 -20.01 23.04 30.20
CA VAL A 14 -20.30 21.60 30.24
C VAL A 14 -21.10 21.16 29.02
N SER A 15 -22.09 21.94 28.58
CA SER A 15 -22.84 21.62 27.36
C SER A 15 -22.00 21.69 26.08
N ALA A 16 -21.04 22.62 26.00
CA ALA A 16 -20.09 22.71 24.88
C ALA A 16 -19.13 21.51 24.84
N VAL A 17 -18.61 21.07 25.99
CA VAL A 17 -17.75 19.90 26.10
C VAL A 17 -18.51 18.61 25.73
N VAL A 18 -19.75 18.46 26.20
CA VAL A 18 -20.60 17.32 25.84
C VAL A 18 -20.94 17.33 24.36
N ALA A 19 -21.26 18.48 23.76
CA ALA A 19 -21.50 18.58 22.31
C ALA A 19 -20.25 18.21 21.48
N VAL A 20 -19.04 18.62 21.90
CA VAL A 20 -17.79 18.26 21.24
C VAL A 20 -17.52 16.75 21.35
N LEU A 21 -17.84 16.12 22.49
CA LEU A 21 -17.72 14.67 22.67
C LEU A 21 -18.70 13.89 21.78
N PHE A 22 -19.92 14.41 21.57
CA PHE A 22 -20.89 13.78 20.66
C PHE A 22 -20.53 13.94 19.18
N ILE A 23 -19.87 15.02 18.77
CA ILE A 23 -19.39 15.22 17.40
C ILE A 23 -18.22 14.28 17.09
N ALA A 24 -17.39 13.95 18.09
CA ALA A 24 -16.27 12.99 17.94
C ALA A 24 -16.72 11.52 17.87
N ALA A 25 -17.98 11.22 18.19
CA ALA A 25 -18.54 9.87 18.25
C ALA A 25 -19.46 9.54 17.05
N SER A 26 -19.21 10.10 15.88
CA SER A 26 -19.86 9.60 14.67
C SER A 26 -19.42 8.15 14.46
N PRO A 27 -20.34 7.16 14.41
CA PRO A 27 -19.97 5.80 14.12
C PRO A 27 -19.37 5.79 12.70
N HIS A 28 -18.05 5.68 12.62
CA HIS A 28 -17.41 5.30 11.38
C HIS A 28 -17.83 3.85 11.12
N GLU A 29 -18.63 3.62 10.09
CA GLU A 29 -18.86 2.29 9.56
C GLU A 29 -17.48 1.71 9.21
N GLU A 30 -16.95 0.85 10.10
CA GLU A 30 -15.72 0.13 9.84
C GLU A 30 -16.03 -0.92 8.78
N VAL A 31 -15.45 -0.73 7.61
CA VAL A 31 -15.53 -1.73 6.55
C VAL A 31 -14.75 -2.95 7.03
N HIS A 32 -15.43 -4.08 7.19
CA HIS A 32 -14.80 -5.33 7.57
C HIS A 32 -14.13 -5.94 6.33
N ILE A 33 -12.80 -6.06 6.39
CA ILE A 33 -11.99 -6.72 5.35
C ILE A 33 -11.48 -8.02 5.95
N GLU A 34 -11.73 -9.12 5.27
CA GLU A 34 -11.24 -10.42 5.68
C GLU A 34 -9.72 -10.49 5.50
N LYS A 35 -9.07 -11.23 6.40
CA LYS A 35 -7.63 -11.47 6.31
C LYS A 35 -7.36 -12.62 5.37
N GLU A 36 -6.47 -12.36 4.44
CA GLU A 36 -5.96 -13.36 3.52
C GLU A 36 -4.68 -14.02 4.06
N GLU A 37 -4.44 -15.24 3.61
CA GLU A 37 -3.18 -15.91 3.88
C GLU A 37 -2.13 -15.52 2.81
N TRP A 38 -1.13 -14.76 3.25
CA TRP A 38 -0.02 -14.32 2.40
C TRP A 38 1.26 -15.06 2.77
N SER A 39 2.06 -15.45 1.77
CA SER A 39 3.36 -16.10 1.95
C SER A 39 4.35 -15.26 2.76
N PHE A 40 4.22 -13.94 2.69
CA PHE A 40 5.06 -12.97 3.39
C PHE A 40 4.58 -12.61 4.79
N ASN A 41 3.45 -13.16 5.25
CA ASN A 41 2.94 -12.93 6.60
C ASN A 41 3.74 -13.67 7.67
N GLY A 42 3.74 -13.10 8.89
CA GLY A 42 4.40 -13.69 10.05
C GLY A 42 5.91 -13.45 10.08
N PHE A 43 6.53 -13.98 11.14
CA PHE A 43 7.94 -13.70 11.47
C PHE A 43 8.93 -14.29 10.46
N PHE A 44 8.58 -15.38 9.81
CA PHE A 44 9.40 -16.08 8.80
C PHE A 44 8.82 -15.95 7.39
N GLY A 45 7.83 -15.06 7.21
CA GLY A 45 7.20 -14.85 5.92
C GLY A 45 8.20 -14.40 4.86
N LYS A 46 8.00 -14.89 3.63
CA LYS A 46 8.80 -14.57 2.45
C LYS A 46 7.90 -14.32 1.26
N PHE A 47 8.36 -13.46 0.38
CA PHE A 47 7.68 -13.25 -0.88
C PHE A 47 7.85 -14.43 -1.84
N ASP A 48 6.77 -14.82 -2.51
CA ASP A 48 6.84 -15.74 -3.65
C ASP A 48 7.23 -14.96 -4.91
N GLN A 49 8.42 -15.24 -5.45
CA GLN A 49 8.94 -14.53 -6.62
C GLN A 49 8.09 -14.73 -7.88
N ALA A 50 7.49 -15.91 -8.06
CA ALA A 50 6.62 -16.17 -9.20
C ALA A 50 5.36 -15.31 -9.10
N GLN A 51 4.77 -15.24 -7.91
CA GLN A 51 3.63 -14.36 -7.62
C GLN A 51 3.98 -12.88 -7.84
N LEU A 52 5.16 -12.42 -7.37
CA LEU A 52 5.59 -11.04 -7.58
C LEU A 52 5.81 -10.70 -9.07
N LYS A 53 6.34 -11.64 -9.87
CA LYS A 53 6.49 -11.44 -11.32
C LYS A 53 5.14 -11.28 -12.01
N ARG A 54 4.16 -12.12 -11.68
CA ARG A 54 2.80 -11.99 -12.21
C ARG A 54 2.13 -10.70 -11.75
N GLY A 55 2.27 -10.34 -10.47
CA GLY A 55 1.78 -9.07 -9.93
C GLY A 55 2.42 -7.84 -10.60
N PHE A 56 3.71 -7.90 -10.93
CA PHE A 56 4.35 -6.87 -11.75
C PHE A 56 3.73 -6.80 -13.15
N GLN A 57 3.43 -7.93 -13.76
CA GLN A 57 2.78 -7.96 -15.07
C GLN A 57 1.39 -7.31 -15.01
N VAL A 58 0.57 -7.64 -14.00
CA VAL A 58 -0.74 -6.98 -13.79
C VAL A 58 -0.58 -5.46 -13.61
N TYR A 59 0.38 -5.03 -12.78
CA TYR A 59 0.67 -3.61 -12.63
C TYR A 59 1.05 -2.96 -13.96
N LYS A 60 1.98 -3.56 -14.70
CA LYS A 60 2.50 -3.03 -15.96
C LYS A 60 1.40 -2.93 -17.03
N ASP A 61 0.60 -3.98 -17.18
CA ASP A 61 -0.34 -4.10 -18.30
C ASP A 61 -1.69 -3.40 -18.02
N VAL A 62 -2.06 -3.23 -16.76
CA VAL A 62 -3.35 -2.64 -16.35
C VAL A 62 -3.17 -1.35 -15.53
N CYS A 63 -2.53 -1.44 -14.37
CA CYS A 63 -2.54 -0.35 -13.38
C CYS A 63 -1.71 0.86 -13.81
N SER A 64 -0.60 0.63 -14.51
CA SER A 64 0.35 1.68 -14.92
C SER A 64 -0.24 2.69 -15.91
N ALA A 65 -1.37 2.38 -16.54
CA ALA A 65 -2.09 3.31 -17.41
C ALA A 65 -2.63 4.56 -16.65
N CYS A 66 -2.92 4.40 -15.34
CA CYS A 66 -3.47 5.46 -14.51
C CYS A 66 -2.60 5.78 -13.28
N HIS A 67 -1.89 4.81 -12.73
CA HIS A 67 -1.16 4.91 -11.47
C HIS A 67 0.35 4.98 -11.66
N SER A 68 0.98 5.96 -11.03
CA SER A 68 2.43 6.06 -10.94
C SER A 68 3.01 5.14 -9.85
N MET A 69 4.32 4.85 -9.95
CA MET A 69 5.10 4.15 -8.93
C MET A 69 6.49 4.79 -8.85
N LYS A 70 6.55 6.02 -8.38
CA LYS A 70 7.72 6.91 -8.48
C LYS A 70 8.92 6.51 -7.64
N LEU A 71 8.71 5.72 -6.58
CA LEU A 71 9.78 5.32 -5.66
C LEU A 71 10.42 3.98 -6.00
N VAL A 72 9.94 3.29 -7.04
CA VAL A 72 10.49 2.02 -7.53
C VAL A 72 11.22 2.27 -8.84
N SER A 73 12.46 1.81 -8.94
CA SER A 73 13.25 1.85 -10.17
C SER A 73 13.21 0.49 -10.87
N TYR A 74 13.38 0.46 -12.19
CA TYR A 74 13.39 -0.80 -12.95
C TYR A 74 14.43 -1.79 -12.42
N ARG A 75 15.62 -1.34 -11.98
CA ARG A 75 16.64 -2.19 -11.35
C ARG A 75 16.14 -2.98 -10.15
N ASN A 76 15.11 -2.50 -9.44
CA ASN A 76 14.57 -3.21 -8.28
C ASN A 76 13.87 -4.52 -8.68
N LEU A 77 13.46 -4.68 -9.93
CA LEU A 77 12.86 -5.92 -10.44
C LEU A 77 13.78 -7.14 -10.31
N THR A 78 15.10 -6.94 -10.21
CA THR A 78 16.02 -8.05 -9.93
C THR A 78 15.74 -8.72 -8.58
N GLN A 79 15.20 -7.97 -7.61
CA GLN A 79 14.86 -8.50 -6.28
C GLN A 79 13.66 -9.45 -6.32
N ILE A 80 12.82 -9.38 -7.36
CA ILE A 80 11.68 -10.28 -7.57
C ILE A 80 11.95 -11.36 -8.62
N GLY A 81 13.23 -11.56 -8.96
CA GLY A 81 13.70 -12.69 -9.76
C GLY A 81 13.80 -12.44 -11.26
N PHE A 82 13.70 -11.17 -11.74
CA PHE A 82 14.10 -10.85 -13.10
C PHE A 82 15.62 -10.81 -13.23
N SER A 83 16.16 -11.28 -14.35
CA SER A 83 17.58 -11.14 -14.70
C SER A 83 17.90 -9.67 -15.04
N GLU A 84 19.18 -9.30 -14.99
CA GLU A 84 19.61 -7.96 -15.38
C GLU A 84 19.26 -7.62 -16.83
N ASP A 85 19.29 -8.60 -17.73
CA ASP A 85 18.99 -8.39 -19.13
C ASP A 85 17.49 -8.22 -19.37
N GLU A 86 16.63 -9.00 -18.71
CA GLU A 86 15.18 -8.76 -18.71
C GLU A 86 14.84 -7.37 -18.17
N VAL A 87 15.51 -6.93 -17.09
CA VAL A 87 15.31 -5.59 -16.53
C VAL A 87 15.73 -4.49 -17.51
N LYS A 88 16.83 -4.68 -18.27
CA LYS A 88 17.24 -3.73 -19.30
C LYS A 88 16.21 -3.65 -20.44
N GLU A 89 15.69 -4.79 -20.89
CA GLU A 89 14.65 -4.85 -21.92
C GLU A 89 13.35 -4.18 -21.45
N ILE A 90 12.89 -4.48 -20.23
CA ILE A 90 11.71 -3.88 -19.65
C ILE A 90 11.89 -2.35 -19.53
N ALA A 91 13.03 -1.89 -19.05
CA ALA A 91 13.30 -0.45 -18.95
C ALA A 91 13.36 0.21 -20.33
N ALA A 92 14.03 -0.40 -21.30
CA ALA A 92 14.16 0.13 -22.66
C ALA A 92 12.84 0.16 -23.45
N SER A 93 11.83 -0.62 -23.03
CA SER A 93 10.51 -0.63 -23.68
C SER A 93 9.71 0.65 -23.45
N VAL A 94 10.13 1.50 -22.54
CA VAL A 94 9.45 2.79 -22.23
C VAL A 94 10.30 3.97 -22.65
N GLN A 95 9.66 5.06 -23.06
CA GLN A 95 10.33 6.33 -23.33
C GLN A 95 10.24 7.21 -22.08
N VAL A 96 11.36 7.76 -21.65
CA VAL A 96 11.45 8.67 -20.50
C VAL A 96 11.98 10.03 -20.97
N THR A 97 11.42 11.09 -20.43
CA THR A 97 11.90 12.45 -20.67
C THR A 97 13.16 12.67 -19.85
N ASP A 98 14.23 13.10 -20.49
CA ASP A 98 15.53 13.39 -19.87
C ASP A 98 16.01 14.78 -20.30
N GLY A 99 17.05 15.29 -19.67
CA GLY A 99 17.61 16.58 -19.99
C GLY A 99 17.67 17.56 -18.79
N PRO A 100 17.95 18.83 -19.04
CA PRO A 100 18.17 19.43 -20.37
C PRO A 100 19.48 18.99 -21.03
N ASN A 101 19.49 18.95 -22.40
CA ASN A 101 20.71 18.79 -23.18
C ASN A 101 21.56 20.08 -23.16
N GLU A 102 22.69 20.08 -23.88
CA GLU A 102 23.57 21.27 -23.95
C GLU A 102 22.88 22.53 -24.53
N ALA A 103 21.82 22.33 -25.30
CA ALA A 103 20.99 23.45 -25.85
C ALA A 103 19.87 23.87 -24.89
N GLY A 104 19.74 23.23 -23.71
CA GLY A 104 18.68 23.51 -22.72
C GLY A 104 17.34 22.83 -23.02
N GLU A 105 17.30 21.86 -23.93
CA GLU A 105 16.08 21.20 -24.36
C GLU A 105 15.87 19.85 -23.64
N MET A 106 14.62 19.53 -23.30
CA MET A 106 14.23 18.21 -22.85
C MET A 106 14.08 17.27 -24.05
N PHE A 107 14.49 16.01 -23.88
CA PHE A 107 14.43 15.01 -24.94
C PHE A 107 13.91 13.68 -24.41
N GLU A 108 13.38 12.87 -25.33
CA GLU A 108 12.94 11.51 -25.01
C GLU A 108 14.06 10.51 -25.29
N ARG A 109 14.22 9.54 -24.39
CA ARG A 109 15.14 8.41 -24.60
C ARG A 109 14.53 7.10 -24.07
N ALA A 110 15.07 6.00 -24.51
CA ALA A 110 14.76 4.71 -23.90
C ALA A 110 15.15 4.70 -22.41
N GLY A 111 14.28 4.13 -21.60
CA GLY A 111 14.52 4.02 -20.16
C GLY A 111 15.72 3.12 -19.85
N LYS A 112 16.30 3.33 -18.68
CA LYS A 112 17.44 2.58 -18.12
C LYS A 112 17.03 1.91 -16.81
N PRO A 113 17.72 0.87 -16.36
CA PRO A 113 17.44 0.22 -15.06
C PRO A 113 17.45 1.17 -13.86
N SER A 114 18.19 2.27 -13.92
CA SER A 114 18.25 3.30 -12.87
C SER A 114 17.04 4.22 -12.83
N ASP A 115 16.26 4.28 -13.90
CA ASP A 115 15.11 5.16 -13.95
C ASP A 115 13.98 4.62 -13.07
N ALA A 116 13.21 5.53 -12.49
CA ALA A 116 11.95 5.18 -11.82
C ALA A 116 10.93 4.70 -12.86
N PHE A 117 9.94 3.93 -12.41
CA PHE A 117 8.83 3.54 -13.26
C PHE A 117 8.16 4.78 -13.85
N LYS A 118 7.91 4.74 -15.16
CA LYS A 118 7.33 5.85 -15.88
C LYS A 118 5.95 6.20 -15.32
N SER A 119 5.75 7.46 -14.98
CA SER A 119 4.42 7.97 -14.60
C SER A 119 3.56 8.14 -15.86
N PRO A 120 2.26 7.75 -15.80
CA PRO A 120 1.35 7.86 -16.94
C PRO A 120 1.03 9.33 -17.30
N PHE A 121 1.11 10.22 -16.30
CA PHE A 121 0.81 11.64 -16.46
C PHE A 121 1.99 12.51 -16.04
N PRO A 122 2.21 13.65 -16.70
CA PRO A 122 3.32 14.54 -16.39
C PRO A 122 3.15 15.28 -15.04
N ASN A 123 1.92 15.44 -14.56
CA ASN A 123 1.59 16.08 -13.28
C ASN A 123 0.19 15.71 -12.80
N ASP A 124 -0.13 16.11 -11.57
CA ASP A 124 -1.40 15.80 -10.93
C ASP A 124 -2.60 16.44 -11.61
N GLN A 125 -2.44 17.63 -12.24
CA GLN A 125 -3.51 18.30 -12.97
C GLN A 125 -3.90 17.51 -14.23
N ALA A 126 -2.92 17.03 -14.98
CA ALA A 126 -3.16 16.17 -16.14
C ALA A 126 -3.81 14.83 -15.72
N ALA A 127 -3.35 14.25 -14.60
CA ALA A 127 -3.94 13.04 -14.05
C ALA A 127 -5.43 13.25 -13.67
N ARG A 128 -5.75 14.35 -12.99
CA ARG A 128 -7.15 14.69 -12.66
C ARG A 128 -8.01 14.94 -13.90
N ALA A 129 -7.49 15.65 -14.88
CA ALA A 129 -8.22 15.92 -16.11
C ALA A 129 -8.58 14.64 -16.87
N ALA A 130 -7.68 13.66 -16.89
CA ALA A 130 -7.90 12.36 -17.53
C ALA A 130 -8.82 11.41 -16.72
N ASN A 131 -9.05 11.67 -15.42
CA ASN A 131 -9.78 10.79 -14.52
C ASN A 131 -10.99 11.48 -13.85
N ASN A 132 -11.74 12.30 -14.57
CA ASN A 132 -12.94 12.99 -14.10
C ASN A 132 -12.75 13.77 -12.79
N GLY A 133 -11.58 14.39 -12.61
CA GLY A 133 -11.23 15.14 -11.41
C GLY A 133 -10.61 14.31 -10.28
N ALA A 134 -10.69 13.00 -10.33
CA ALA A 134 -10.03 12.12 -9.37
C ALA A 134 -8.51 12.07 -9.62
N LEU A 135 -7.73 11.94 -8.55
CA LEU A 135 -6.29 11.71 -8.64
C LEU A 135 -5.96 10.26 -8.32
N PRO A 136 -5.55 9.44 -9.30
CA PRO A 136 -5.05 8.11 -9.02
C PRO A 136 -3.83 8.19 -8.08
N PRO A 137 -3.83 7.49 -6.93
CA PRO A 137 -2.70 7.55 -6.01
C PRO A 137 -1.46 6.87 -6.58
N ASP A 138 -0.28 7.35 -6.18
CA ASP A 138 0.98 6.66 -6.42
C ASP A 138 0.99 5.32 -5.66
N MET A 139 1.38 4.25 -6.34
CA MET A 139 1.31 2.89 -5.79
C MET A 139 2.55 2.47 -5.00
N SER A 140 3.62 3.26 -4.99
CA SER A 140 4.89 2.88 -4.36
C SER A 140 4.76 2.46 -2.89
N LEU A 141 3.89 3.14 -2.14
CA LEU A 141 3.67 2.88 -0.72
C LEU A 141 2.20 2.54 -0.41
N LEU A 142 1.41 2.19 -1.43
CA LEU A 142 -0.04 2.03 -1.29
C LEU A 142 -0.39 0.98 -0.24
N ALA A 143 0.20 -0.20 -0.31
CA ALA A 143 -0.05 -1.29 0.63
C ALA A 143 0.23 -0.85 2.08
N ARG A 144 1.34 -0.15 2.32
CA ARG A 144 1.67 0.35 3.67
C ARG A 144 0.71 1.44 4.17
N SER A 145 0.24 2.28 3.28
CA SER A 145 -0.68 3.38 3.64
C SER A 145 -2.13 2.91 3.83
N ARG A 146 -2.44 1.69 3.45
CA ARG A 146 -3.78 1.09 3.52
C ARG A 146 -3.91 -0.03 4.54
N ALA A 147 -2.84 -0.37 5.25
CA ALA A 147 -2.90 -1.31 6.36
C ALA A 147 -3.82 -0.78 7.47
N GLY A 148 -4.59 -1.67 8.08
CA GLY A 148 -5.46 -1.36 9.21
C GLY A 148 -4.68 -0.95 10.46
N LYS A 149 -5.39 -0.50 11.49
CA LYS A 149 -4.78 -0.04 12.74
C LYS A 149 -4.47 -1.21 13.67
N GLY A 150 -3.21 -1.30 14.11
CA GLY A 150 -2.75 -2.23 15.13
C GLY A 150 -2.51 -3.66 14.62
N PHE A 151 -2.16 -4.57 15.56
CA PHE A 151 -1.86 -5.99 15.27
C PHE A 151 -3.08 -6.82 14.82
N THR A 152 -4.28 -6.30 15.03
CA THR A 152 -5.54 -6.97 14.68
C THR A 152 -6.18 -6.41 13.43
N GLY A 153 -5.58 -5.37 12.81
CA GLY A 153 -6.05 -4.79 11.57
C GLY A 153 -5.78 -5.72 10.38
N TYR A 154 -6.41 -5.42 9.25
CA TYR A 154 -6.09 -6.06 7.98
C TYR A 154 -4.74 -5.55 7.47
N GLU A 155 -4.07 -6.37 6.69
CA GLU A 155 -2.86 -5.95 5.99
C GLU A 155 -3.21 -5.07 4.78
N GLY A 156 -2.24 -4.29 4.30
CA GLY A 156 -2.50 -3.47 3.11
C GLY A 156 -2.76 -4.29 1.85
N ALA A 157 -2.21 -5.50 1.78
CA ALA A 157 -2.51 -6.46 0.73
C ALA A 157 -3.98 -6.88 0.74
N ASP A 158 -4.54 -7.18 1.93
CA ASP A 158 -5.95 -7.54 2.10
C ASP A 158 -6.86 -6.43 1.58
N TYR A 159 -6.54 -5.16 1.92
CA TYR A 159 -7.30 -4.02 1.44
C TYR A 159 -7.25 -3.87 -0.08
N ILE A 160 -6.08 -4.02 -0.70
CA ILE A 160 -5.93 -3.90 -2.15
C ILE A 160 -6.72 -5.00 -2.85
N HIS A 161 -6.60 -6.24 -2.38
CA HIS A 161 -7.34 -7.38 -2.88
C HIS A 161 -8.85 -7.16 -2.76
N ALA A 162 -9.33 -6.78 -1.58
CA ALA A 162 -10.75 -6.50 -1.35
C ALA A 162 -11.29 -5.37 -2.25
N ILE A 163 -10.54 -4.28 -2.44
CA ILE A 163 -10.96 -3.20 -3.35
C ILE A 163 -11.08 -3.70 -4.80
N LEU A 164 -10.14 -4.51 -5.26
CA LEU A 164 -10.14 -4.99 -6.65
C LEU A 164 -11.26 -6.00 -6.93
N THR A 165 -11.65 -6.80 -5.94
CA THR A 165 -12.72 -7.81 -6.03
C THR A 165 -14.10 -7.29 -5.57
N GLY A 166 -14.15 -6.13 -4.90
CA GLY A 166 -15.34 -5.60 -4.24
C GLY A 166 -16.30 -4.80 -5.12
N TYR A 167 -16.10 -4.75 -6.44
CA TYR A 167 -17.01 -4.07 -7.36
C TYR A 167 -18.31 -4.87 -7.54
N LYS A 168 -19.44 -4.20 -7.37
CA LYS A 168 -20.79 -4.78 -7.52
C LYS A 168 -21.76 -3.75 -8.08
N ASP A 169 -22.91 -4.20 -8.51
CA ASP A 169 -24.03 -3.30 -8.78
C ASP A 169 -24.49 -2.62 -7.49
N ALA A 170 -24.74 -1.31 -7.56
CA ALA A 170 -25.21 -0.58 -6.41
C ALA A 170 -26.61 -1.05 -5.99
N PRO A 171 -26.89 -1.21 -4.67
CA PRO A 171 -28.23 -1.46 -4.18
C PRO A 171 -29.22 -0.39 -4.68
N ALA A 172 -30.48 -0.77 -4.86
CA ALA A 172 -31.51 0.10 -5.47
C ALA A 172 -31.76 1.41 -4.69
N ASP A 173 -31.49 1.40 -3.39
CA ASP A 173 -31.61 2.55 -2.48
C ASP A 173 -30.31 3.36 -2.34
N PHE A 174 -29.20 2.88 -2.92
CA PHE A 174 -27.90 3.55 -2.86
C PHE A 174 -27.75 4.57 -4.00
N LYS A 175 -27.52 5.82 -3.67
CA LYS A 175 -27.28 6.89 -4.65
C LYS A 175 -25.81 7.03 -4.96
N LEU A 176 -25.39 6.56 -6.13
CA LEU A 176 -24.06 6.82 -6.65
C LEU A 176 -23.91 8.29 -7.08
N GLY A 177 -22.74 8.88 -6.79
CA GLY A 177 -22.34 10.14 -7.39
C GLY A 177 -22.03 9.99 -8.89
N ASP A 178 -22.06 11.10 -9.63
CA ASP A 178 -21.74 11.10 -11.05
C ASP A 178 -20.31 10.59 -11.30
N GLY A 179 -20.16 9.60 -12.19
CA GLY A 179 -18.88 8.99 -12.51
C GLY A 179 -18.28 8.12 -11.43
N MET A 180 -19.05 7.78 -10.39
CA MET A 180 -18.61 6.86 -9.32
C MET A 180 -19.07 5.43 -9.59
N ASN A 181 -18.32 4.47 -9.05
CA ASN A 181 -18.64 3.05 -9.10
C ASN A 181 -18.89 2.53 -7.69
N TYR A 182 -19.84 1.62 -7.53
CA TYR A 182 -20.07 0.99 -6.22
C TYR A 182 -18.96 -0.01 -5.91
N ASN A 183 -18.44 0.07 -4.70
CA ASN A 183 -17.45 -0.86 -4.21
C ASN A 183 -17.70 -1.12 -2.72
N GLU A 184 -17.89 -2.38 -2.36
CA GLU A 184 -18.33 -2.79 -1.04
C GLU A 184 -17.32 -2.47 0.06
N PHE A 185 -16.02 -2.46 -0.30
CA PHE A 185 -14.92 -2.28 0.64
C PHE A 185 -14.34 -0.86 0.66
N PHE A 186 -14.73 -0.02 -0.29
CA PHE A 186 -14.27 1.36 -0.27
C PHE A 186 -15.07 2.19 0.74
N ARG A 187 -14.39 3.06 1.47
CA ARG A 187 -15.04 3.93 2.45
C ARG A 187 -16.14 4.77 1.80
N GLY A 188 -17.37 4.65 2.28
CA GLY A 188 -18.55 5.29 1.69
C GLY A 188 -19.09 4.53 0.48
N LYS A 189 -18.60 3.32 0.21
CA LYS A 189 -19.12 2.36 -0.80
C LYS A 189 -19.18 2.89 -2.24
N GLN A 190 -18.44 3.96 -2.54
CA GLN A 190 -18.31 4.50 -3.90
C GLN A 190 -16.90 4.99 -4.18
N ILE A 191 -16.37 4.64 -5.33
CA ILE A 191 -15.01 4.92 -5.76
C ILE A 191 -15.01 5.46 -7.19
N ALA A 192 -14.14 6.46 -7.47
CA ALA A 192 -14.01 7.03 -8.82
C ALA A 192 -13.29 6.08 -9.80
N MET A 193 -12.44 5.17 -9.30
CA MET A 193 -11.76 4.17 -10.12
C MET A 193 -12.79 3.20 -10.71
N PRO A 194 -12.90 3.03 -12.05
CA PRO A 194 -13.69 1.96 -12.62
C PRO A 194 -13.07 0.59 -12.28
N GLN A 195 -13.83 -0.49 -12.36
CA GLN A 195 -13.30 -1.83 -12.14
C GLN A 195 -12.15 -2.12 -13.11
N PRO A 196 -10.91 -2.31 -12.62
CA PRO A 196 -9.76 -2.41 -13.51
C PRO A 196 -9.47 -3.84 -13.98
N LEU A 197 -9.94 -4.85 -13.26
CA LEU A 197 -9.66 -6.27 -13.51
C LEU A 197 -10.96 -7.05 -13.76
N SER A 198 -10.85 -8.07 -14.57
CA SER A 198 -11.86 -9.09 -14.83
C SER A 198 -11.14 -10.41 -15.12
N ASP A 199 -11.86 -11.52 -15.11
CA ASP A 199 -11.27 -12.80 -15.48
C ASP A 199 -10.58 -12.73 -16.84
N GLY A 200 -9.32 -13.10 -16.90
CA GLY A 200 -8.50 -13.09 -18.09
C GLY A 200 -8.00 -11.73 -18.55
N ALA A 201 -8.00 -10.71 -17.68
CA ALA A 201 -7.49 -9.37 -18.03
C ALA A 201 -6.00 -9.41 -18.41
N VAL A 202 -5.22 -10.31 -17.79
CA VAL A 202 -3.79 -10.51 -18.09
C VAL A 202 -3.53 -11.98 -18.41
N THR A 203 -2.75 -12.25 -19.46
CA THR A 203 -2.30 -13.61 -19.78
C THR A 203 -0.89 -13.82 -19.25
N PHE A 204 -0.72 -14.75 -18.30
CA PHE A 204 0.56 -15.04 -17.70
C PHE A 204 1.41 -16.00 -18.56
N ALA A 205 2.70 -15.69 -18.71
CA ALA A 205 3.61 -16.49 -19.51
C ALA A 205 3.90 -17.89 -18.90
N ASP A 206 3.73 -18.03 -17.59
CA ASP A 206 3.89 -19.28 -16.85
C ASP A 206 2.64 -20.19 -16.88
N GLY A 207 1.56 -19.73 -17.53
CA GLY A 207 0.29 -20.46 -17.61
C GLY A 207 -0.48 -20.51 -16.29
N ALA A 208 -0.14 -19.67 -15.32
CA ALA A 208 -0.88 -19.58 -14.06
C ALA A 208 -2.34 -19.15 -14.29
N PRO A 209 -3.26 -19.50 -13.36
CA PRO A 209 -4.63 -19.00 -13.40
C PRO A 209 -4.66 -17.47 -13.45
N ASN A 210 -5.62 -16.92 -14.18
CA ASN A 210 -5.79 -15.49 -14.39
C ASN A 210 -7.24 -15.04 -14.14
N THR A 211 -7.85 -15.60 -13.11
CA THR A 211 -9.14 -15.10 -12.64
C THR A 211 -8.95 -13.73 -11.95
N LEU A 212 -10.04 -12.98 -11.82
CA LEU A 212 -10.04 -11.73 -11.04
C LEU A 212 -9.42 -11.90 -9.66
N GLU A 213 -9.70 -13.03 -9.00
CA GLU A 213 -9.17 -13.40 -7.70
C GLU A 213 -7.64 -13.57 -7.74
N ASP A 214 -7.12 -14.34 -8.71
CA ASP A 214 -5.69 -14.60 -8.86
C ASP A 214 -4.93 -13.32 -9.22
N GLU A 215 -5.40 -12.56 -10.21
CA GLU A 215 -4.77 -11.30 -10.64
C GLU A 215 -4.73 -10.26 -9.52
N SER A 216 -5.82 -10.14 -8.75
CA SER A 216 -5.89 -9.20 -7.63
C SER A 216 -4.96 -9.60 -6.49
N ARG A 217 -4.82 -10.90 -6.19
CA ARG A 217 -3.84 -11.42 -5.22
C ARG A 217 -2.41 -11.17 -5.65
N ASP A 218 -2.09 -11.45 -6.91
CA ASP A 218 -0.75 -11.28 -7.44
C ASP A 218 -0.31 -9.81 -7.42
N VAL A 219 -1.16 -8.89 -7.86
CA VAL A 219 -0.82 -7.45 -7.81
C VAL A 219 -0.78 -6.91 -6.38
N ALA A 220 -1.64 -7.38 -5.46
CA ALA A 220 -1.59 -6.99 -4.05
C ALA A 220 -0.26 -7.42 -3.38
N ALA A 221 0.23 -8.62 -3.69
CA ALA A 221 1.55 -9.08 -3.25
C ALA A 221 2.68 -8.21 -3.82
N PHE A 222 2.65 -7.89 -5.12
CA PHE A 222 3.63 -7.01 -5.76
C PHE A 222 3.65 -5.61 -5.15
N LEU A 223 2.48 -5.01 -4.91
CA LEU A 223 2.39 -3.68 -4.28
C LEU A 223 2.84 -3.70 -2.81
N THR A 224 2.70 -4.83 -2.13
CA THR A 224 3.23 -5.02 -0.78
C THR A 224 4.76 -5.08 -0.80
N TRP A 225 5.35 -5.82 -1.75
CA TRP A 225 6.79 -5.80 -1.96
C TRP A 225 7.30 -4.40 -2.34
N ALA A 226 6.63 -3.69 -3.23
CA ALA A 226 7.01 -2.32 -3.61
C ALA A 226 7.08 -1.38 -2.40
N GLY A 227 6.13 -1.50 -1.47
CA GLY A 227 6.09 -0.73 -0.23
C GLY A 227 7.09 -1.19 0.84
N GLU A 228 7.57 -2.43 0.78
CA GLU A 228 8.50 -2.99 1.76
C GLU A 228 9.46 -4.04 1.14
N PRO A 229 10.34 -3.63 0.22
CA PRO A 229 11.23 -4.56 -0.48
C PRO A 229 12.25 -5.24 0.44
N ASN A 230 12.50 -4.69 1.61
CA ASN A 230 13.43 -5.22 2.60
C ASN A 230 12.77 -6.04 3.72
N LEU A 231 11.52 -6.48 3.55
CA LEU A 231 10.76 -7.22 4.57
C LEU A 231 11.54 -8.44 5.10
N GLU A 232 12.03 -9.29 4.21
CA GLU A 232 12.77 -10.51 4.59
C GLU A 232 14.09 -10.19 5.30
N ALA A 233 14.84 -9.22 4.78
CA ALA A 233 16.10 -8.77 5.41
C ALA A 233 15.84 -8.17 6.80
N ARG A 234 14.75 -7.43 6.97
CA ARG A 234 14.32 -6.87 8.25
C ARG A 234 13.95 -7.98 9.25
N HIS A 235 13.20 -8.99 8.83
CA HIS A 235 12.86 -10.14 9.69
C HIS A 235 14.11 -10.88 10.16
N LEU A 236 15.04 -11.18 9.22
CA LEU A 236 16.29 -11.86 9.54
C LEU A 236 17.17 -11.03 10.50
N THR A 237 17.27 -9.73 10.26
CA THR A 237 18.03 -8.81 11.13
C THR A 237 17.38 -8.72 12.51
N GLY A 238 16.07 -8.64 12.58
CA GLY A 238 15.30 -8.64 13.82
C GLY A 238 15.54 -9.92 14.63
N LEU A 239 15.54 -11.09 13.99
CA LEU A 239 15.84 -12.36 14.65
C LEU A 239 17.25 -12.36 15.26
N LYS A 240 18.26 -11.94 14.48
CA LYS A 240 19.64 -11.83 14.97
C LYS A 240 19.74 -10.90 16.17
N ALA A 241 19.06 -9.74 16.12
CA ALA A 241 19.04 -8.78 17.22
C ALA A 241 18.39 -9.35 18.48
N VAL A 242 17.27 -10.04 18.35
CA VAL A 242 16.57 -10.69 19.48
C VAL A 242 17.47 -11.76 20.12
N LEU A 243 18.07 -12.64 19.31
CA LEU A 243 18.99 -13.69 19.82
C LEU A 243 20.18 -13.06 20.55
N PHE A 244 20.78 -12.02 19.98
CA PHE A 244 21.87 -11.29 20.62
C PHE A 244 21.43 -10.71 21.97
N LEU A 245 20.28 -10.05 22.02
CA LEU A 245 19.76 -9.44 23.25
C LEU A 245 19.43 -10.49 24.33
N VAL A 246 18.93 -11.66 23.95
CA VAL A 246 18.69 -12.77 24.91
C VAL A 246 20.00 -13.21 25.54
N VAL A 247 21.03 -13.52 24.73
CA VAL A 247 22.34 -13.94 25.22
C VAL A 247 22.93 -12.85 26.11
N PHE A 248 22.90 -11.62 25.67
CA PHE A 248 23.42 -10.46 26.40
C PHE A 248 22.73 -10.29 27.76
N THR A 249 21.39 -10.40 27.79
CA THR A 249 20.62 -10.34 29.03
C THR A 249 21.00 -11.44 30.02
N LEU A 250 21.18 -12.67 29.54
CA LEU A 250 21.63 -13.78 30.40
C LEU A 250 23.02 -13.54 30.99
N LEU A 251 23.94 -13.02 30.18
CA LEU A 251 25.29 -12.68 30.65
C LEU A 251 25.26 -11.57 31.73
N PHE A 252 24.48 -10.51 31.49
CA PHE A 252 24.35 -9.43 32.49
C PHE A 252 23.62 -9.90 33.75
N TYR A 253 22.62 -10.77 33.61
CA TYR A 253 21.97 -11.36 34.76
C TYR A 253 22.96 -12.21 35.60
N ALA A 254 23.80 -13.02 34.98
CA ALA A 254 24.82 -13.80 35.65
C ALA A 254 25.88 -12.88 36.34
N ALA A 255 26.33 -11.83 35.64
CA ALA A 255 27.23 -10.84 36.20
C ALA A 255 26.61 -10.12 37.40
N LYS A 256 25.36 -9.67 37.28
CA LYS A 256 24.60 -9.08 38.40
C LYS A 256 24.59 -10.04 39.61
N ARG A 257 24.20 -11.29 39.41
CA ARG A 257 24.17 -12.29 40.51
C ARG A 257 25.51 -12.45 41.16
N LYS A 258 26.62 -12.48 40.40
CA LYS A 258 27.96 -12.60 40.90
C LYS A 258 28.39 -11.40 41.74
N VAL A 259 28.11 -10.18 41.28
CA VAL A 259 28.44 -8.93 42.01
C VAL A 259 27.60 -8.84 43.29
N TRP A 260 26.32 -9.07 43.23
CA TRP A 260 25.41 -8.90 44.38
C TRP A 260 25.57 -10.01 45.43
N SER A 261 26.00 -11.23 45.08
CA SER A 261 26.26 -12.30 46.02
C SER A 261 27.40 -11.98 47.02
N ARG A 262 28.14 -10.91 46.83
CA ARG A 262 29.19 -10.40 47.76
C ARG A 262 28.67 -9.33 48.71
N ILE A 263 27.46 -8.87 48.54
CA ILE A 263 26.84 -7.76 49.29
C ILE A 263 25.77 -8.28 50.27
N HIS A 264 25.24 -9.51 50.04
CA HIS A 264 24.28 -10.17 50.89
C HIS A 264 24.82 -11.48 51.44
#